data_2bd8d0b5095bb87a605d7468c0f9421f
#
_entry.id   2bd8d0b5095bb87a605d7468c0f9421f
#
_cell.length_a   1.000
_cell.length_b   1.000
_cell.length_c   1.000
_cell.angle_alpha   90.00
_cell.angle_beta   90.00
_cell.angle_gamma   90.00
#
_symmetry.space_group_name_H-M   'P 1'
#
loop_
_entity.id
_entity.type
_entity.pdbx_description
1 polymer ?
#
loop_
_entity_poly.entity_id
_entity_poly.type
_entity_poly.pdbx_seq_one_letter_code
_entity_poly.pdbx_strand_id
1 'polypeptide(L)'
;MNIDIKEYAQLAARVYATTSNNVLENPSGWTPDQLIKDQFDGFSAGVFKKGNDIVIAYTGTNADKLTDTQAANAPAALGFFSTQVLKAMKLCIETRIANPTASITFTGHSLGGGLASLMAVYFGAPPRHASGVRSLIDVSAGDY
;
A
#
# COMPACT_ATOMS: atom_id res chain seq x y z
N MET A 1 9.05 -9.75 -14.35
CA MET A 1 10.12 -9.83 -13.34
C MET A 1 9.51 -10.40 -12.06
N ASN A 2 10.24 -11.18 -11.32
CA ASN A 2 9.73 -11.72 -10.05
C ASN A 2 10.23 -10.80 -8.93
N ILE A 3 9.31 -10.08 -8.29
CA ILE A 3 9.63 -9.19 -7.17
C ILE A 3 9.77 -10.06 -5.92
N ASP A 4 10.87 -9.92 -5.18
CA ASP A 4 11.11 -10.69 -3.97
C ASP A 4 10.20 -10.19 -2.82
N ILE A 5 9.78 -11.12 -1.95
CA ILE A 5 9.03 -10.82 -0.72
C ILE A 5 9.76 -9.77 0.12
N LYS A 6 11.10 -9.86 0.20
CA LYS A 6 11.92 -8.88 0.88
C LYS A 6 11.77 -7.46 0.31
N GLU A 7 11.68 -7.32 -1.02
CA GLU A 7 11.49 -6.02 -1.68
C GLU A 7 10.11 -5.43 -1.31
N TYR A 8 9.05 -6.26 -1.31
CA TYR A 8 7.73 -5.82 -0.85
C TYR A 8 7.73 -5.34 0.60
N ALA A 9 8.37 -6.09 1.50
CA ALA A 9 8.48 -5.70 2.91
C ALA A 9 9.28 -4.40 3.08
N GLN A 10 10.37 -4.22 2.35
CA GLN A 10 11.17 -3.01 2.37
C GLN A 10 10.39 -1.79 1.84
N LEU A 11 9.61 -1.95 0.77
CA LEU A 11 8.77 -0.88 0.23
C LEU A 11 7.62 -0.51 1.19
N ALA A 12 6.99 -1.50 1.84
CA ALA A 12 6.01 -1.25 2.88
C ALA A 12 6.61 -0.46 4.05
N ALA A 13 7.81 -0.83 4.51
CA ALA A 13 8.51 -0.11 5.55
C ALA A 13 8.94 1.31 5.11
N ARG A 14 9.36 1.47 3.84
CA ARG A 14 9.78 2.75 3.29
C ARG A 14 8.69 3.81 3.33
N VAL A 15 7.44 3.44 3.10
CA VAL A 15 6.31 4.37 3.16
C VAL A 15 6.10 4.93 4.56
N TYR A 16 6.31 4.14 5.62
CA TYR A 16 6.26 4.64 6.99
C TYR A 16 7.39 5.63 7.30
N ALA A 17 8.57 5.43 6.76
CA ALA A 17 9.73 6.29 7.01
C ALA A 17 9.56 7.71 6.45
N THR A 18 8.59 7.96 5.57
CA THR A 18 8.24 9.33 5.14
C THR A 18 7.62 10.16 6.27
N THR A 19 7.18 9.51 7.34
CA THR A 19 6.55 10.15 8.51
C THR A 19 7.52 10.39 9.66
N SER A 20 8.69 9.74 9.65
CA SER A 20 9.75 9.88 10.65
C SER A 20 11.00 10.49 10.02
N ASN A 21 11.86 11.08 10.87
CA ASN A 21 13.14 11.64 10.41
C ASN A 21 14.16 10.58 9.96
N ASN A 22 13.81 9.29 10.04
CA ASN A 22 14.63 8.19 9.57
C ASN A 22 14.26 7.86 8.12
N VAL A 23 15.05 8.32 7.18
CA VAL A 23 14.91 7.99 5.77
C VAL A 23 15.46 6.59 5.54
N LEU A 24 14.56 5.62 5.36
CA LEU A 24 14.96 4.31 4.86
C LEU A 24 15.27 4.41 3.35
N GLU A 25 16.34 3.78 2.94
CA GLU A 25 16.69 3.70 1.53
C GLU A 25 15.69 2.80 0.77
N ASN A 26 15.48 3.13 -0.49
CA ASN A 26 14.70 2.26 -1.36
C ASN A 26 15.47 0.96 -1.63
N PRO A 27 14.79 -0.18 -1.79
CA PRO A 27 15.44 -1.39 -2.29
C PRO A 27 16.12 -1.12 -3.64
N SER A 28 17.20 -1.84 -3.93
CA SER A 28 18.00 -1.65 -5.14
C SER A 28 17.15 -1.69 -6.42
N GLY A 29 17.29 -0.66 -7.23
CA GLY A 29 16.59 -0.51 -8.51
C GLY A 29 15.18 0.07 -8.39
N TRP A 30 14.65 0.28 -7.20
CA TRP A 30 13.36 0.92 -6.98
C TRP A 30 13.49 2.42 -6.80
N THR A 31 12.67 3.17 -7.51
CA THR A 31 12.58 4.62 -7.39
C THR A 31 11.16 5.05 -6.99
N PRO A 32 11.02 6.00 -6.06
CA PRO A 32 9.71 6.54 -5.74
C PRO A 32 9.23 7.42 -6.90
N ASP A 33 8.01 7.16 -7.36
CA ASP A 33 7.32 7.99 -8.35
C ASP A 33 6.40 8.99 -7.66
N GLN A 34 5.65 8.52 -6.65
CA GLN A 34 4.80 9.35 -5.81
C GLN A 34 4.92 8.91 -4.35
N LEU A 35 4.96 9.89 -3.46
CA LEU A 35 4.84 9.69 -2.02
C LEU A 35 3.70 10.58 -1.52
N ILE A 36 2.60 9.95 -1.12
CA ILE A 36 1.38 10.62 -0.68
C ILE A 36 1.33 10.55 0.84
N LYS A 37 1.16 11.70 1.45
CA LYS A 37 0.96 11.87 2.88
C LYS A 37 -0.20 12.83 3.10
N ASP A 38 -1.34 12.30 3.49
CA ASP A 38 -2.48 13.14 3.83
C ASP A 38 -2.42 13.54 5.30
N GLN A 39 -2.42 14.85 5.54
CA GLN A 39 -2.35 15.41 6.89
C GLN A 39 -3.70 15.38 7.62
N PHE A 40 -4.81 15.25 6.89
CA PHE A 40 -6.15 15.36 7.46
C PHE A 40 -6.71 14.02 7.94
N ASP A 41 -6.60 12.98 7.14
CA ASP A 41 -7.20 11.68 7.45
C ASP A 41 -6.17 10.55 7.68
N GLY A 42 -4.88 10.90 7.64
CA GLY A 42 -3.81 9.95 7.88
C GLY A 42 -3.56 8.92 6.77
N PHE A 43 -4.19 9.09 5.60
CA PHE A 43 -3.88 8.26 4.44
C PHE A 43 -2.45 8.52 3.97
N SER A 44 -1.66 7.49 3.85
CA SER A 44 -0.32 7.57 3.26
C SER A 44 -0.07 6.39 2.36
N ALA A 45 0.56 6.65 1.23
CA ALA A 45 0.89 5.63 0.26
C ALA A 45 2.13 6.04 -0.54
N GLY A 46 2.82 5.06 -1.10
CA GLY A 46 3.93 5.28 -2.02
C GLY A 46 3.76 4.47 -3.29
N VAL A 47 4.07 5.07 -4.42
CA VAL A 47 4.16 4.40 -5.72
C VAL A 47 5.64 4.27 -6.06
N PHE A 48 6.12 3.06 -6.23
CA PHE A 48 7.52 2.77 -6.54
C PHE A 48 7.63 2.04 -7.87
N LYS A 49 8.63 2.39 -8.65
CA LYS A 49 8.88 1.84 -9.99
C LYS A 49 10.23 1.16 -10.10
N LYS A 50 10.26 0.04 -10.81
CA LYS A 50 11.46 -0.69 -11.22
C LYS A 50 11.22 -1.28 -12.61
N GLY A 51 11.75 -0.63 -13.65
CA GLY A 51 11.44 -0.99 -15.03
C GLY A 51 9.95 -0.83 -15.33
N ASN A 52 9.29 -1.91 -15.74
CA ASN A 52 7.84 -1.95 -16.02
C ASN A 52 7.01 -2.47 -14.82
N ASP A 53 7.66 -2.74 -13.69
CA ASP A 53 7.00 -3.15 -12.46
C ASP A 53 6.72 -1.94 -11.57
N ILE A 54 5.52 -1.90 -11.01
CA ILE A 54 5.08 -0.87 -10.07
C ILE A 54 4.56 -1.56 -8.81
N VAL A 55 5.00 -1.08 -7.66
CA VAL A 55 4.46 -1.46 -6.36
C VAL A 55 3.81 -0.24 -5.73
N ILE A 56 2.54 -0.37 -5.35
CA ILE A 56 1.84 0.60 -4.53
C ILE A 56 1.85 0.09 -3.09
N ALA A 57 2.50 0.84 -2.21
CA ALA A 57 2.61 0.51 -0.80
C ALA A 57 1.68 1.42 0.01
N TYR A 58 0.83 0.83 0.86
CA TYR A 58 -0.08 1.57 1.74
C TYR A 58 0.40 1.50 3.18
N THR A 59 0.30 2.61 3.91
CA THR A 59 0.51 2.60 5.36
C THR A 59 -0.75 2.16 6.08
N GLY A 60 -0.58 1.60 7.27
CA GLY A 60 -1.65 1.49 8.24
C GLY A 60 -1.96 2.86 8.84
N THR A 61 -3.06 2.94 9.57
CA THR A 61 -3.42 4.14 10.33
C THR A 61 -2.35 4.45 11.37
N ASN A 62 -1.90 5.69 11.44
CA ASN A 62 -1.18 6.18 12.61
C ASN A 62 -2.11 6.06 13.82
N ALA A 63 -1.75 5.22 14.77
CA ALA A 63 -2.50 5.06 16.02
C ALA A 63 -2.73 6.40 16.75
N ASP A 64 -1.80 7.34 16.59
CA ASP A 64 -1.89 8.71 17.15
C ASP A 64 -3.03 9.54 16.51
N LYS A 65 -3.57 9.12 15.38
CA LYS A 65 -4.68 9.81 14.69
C LYS A 65 -6.03 9.12 14.88
N LEU A 66 -6.04 7.89 15.35
CA LEU A 66 -7.24 7.26 15.89
C LEU A 66 -7.46 7.83 17.29
N THR A 67 -8.36 8.79 17.39
CA THR A 67 -8.83 9.21 18.71
C THR A 67 -9.46 8.01 19.41
N ASP A 68 -9.31 7.92 20.72
CA ASP A 68 -9.91 6.84 21.53
C ASP A 68 -11.40 6.64 21.21
N THR A 69 -12.08 7.71 20.80
CA THR A 69 -13.49 7.71 20.37
C THR A 69 -13.70 6.97 19.03
N GLN A 70 -12.76 7.03 18.11
CA GLN A 70 -12.86 6.34 16.81
C GLN A 70 -12.50 4.86 16.94
N ALA A 71 -11.56 4.53 17.80
CA ALA A 71 -11.20 3.14 18.10
C ALA A 71 -12.33 2.42 18.87
N ALA A 72 -13.09 3.14 19.68
CA ALA A 72 -14.21 2.60 20.48
C ALA A 72 -15.55 2.60 19.73
N ASN A 73 -15.67 3.30 18.59
CA ASN A 73 -16.93 3.47 17.85
C ASN A 73 -16.85 2.79 16.48
N ALA A 74 -17.45 1.61 16.35
CA ALA A 74 -17.45 0.83 15.10
C ALA A 74 -17.97 1.60 13.87
N PRO A 75 -19.03 2.42 13.92
CA PRO A 75 -19.48 3.22 12.77
C PRO A 75 -18.44 4.26 12.32
N ALA A 76 -17.75 4.92 13.25
CA ALA A 76 -16.71 5.88 12.93
C ALA A 76 -15.47 5.19 12.32
N ALA A 77 -15.11 4.02 12.82
CA ALA A 77 -14.04 3.20 12.27
C ALA A 77 -14.34 2.73 10.84
N LEU A 78 -15.60 2.33 10.57
CA LEU A 78 -16.06 1.94 9.24
C LEU A 78 -16.04 3.12 8.25
N GLY A 79 -16.48 4.31 8.69
CA GLY A 79 -16.41 5.53 7.87
C GLY A 79 -14.98 5.91 7.52
N PHE A 80 -14.08 5.83 8.48
CA PHE A 80 -12.66 6.05 8.28
C PHE A 80 -12.06 5.05 7.28
N PHE A 81 -12.33 3.77 7.44
CA PHE A 81 -11.87 2.73 6.52
C PHE A 81 -12.39 2.95 5.09
N SER A 82 -13.67 3.33 4.95
CA SER A 82 -14.27 3.62 3.64
C SER A 82 -13.56 4.76 2.92
N THR A 83 -13.17 5.82 3.63
CA THR A 83 -12.40 6.93 3.06
C THR A 83 -11.02 6.48 2.61
N GLN A 84 -10.34 5.66 3.40
CA GLN A 84 -9.04 5.09 3.05
C GLN A 84 -9.13 4.21 1.79
N VAL A 85 -10.17 3.38 1.68
CA VAL A 85 -10.41 2.54 0.51
C VAL A 85 -10.62 3.39 -0.74
N LEU A 86 -11.45 4.43 -0.69
CA LEU A 86 -11.68 5.32 -1.83
C LEU A 86 -10.39 6.01 -2.30
N LYS A 87 -9.55 6.46 -1.39
CA LYS A 87 -8.25 7.06 -1.73
C LYS A 87 -7.27 6.04 -2.32
N ALA A 88 -7.25 4.83 -1.78
CA ALA A 88 -6.45 3.74 -2.32
C ALA A 88 -6.89 3.36 -3.75
N MET A 89 -8.20 3.28 -4.00
CA MET A 89 -8.76 3.02 -5.32
C MET A 89 -8.40 4.13 -6.31
N LYS A 90 -8.56 5.38 -5.91
CA LYS A 90 -8.20 6.54 -6.74
C LYS A 90 -6.75 6.47 -7.17
N LEU A 91 -5.83 6.27 -6.22
CA LEU A 91 -4.40 6.16 -6.50
C LEU A 91 -4.09 5.00 -7.47
N CYS A 92 -4.74 3.86 -7.28
CA CYS A 92 -4.57 2.70 -8.15
C CYS A 92 -5.02 3.01 -9.59
N ILE A 93 -6.19 3.64 -9.75
CA ILE A 93 -6.74 4.01 -11.06
C ILE A 93 -5.82 5.02 -11.76
N GLU A 94 -5.41 6.07 -11.06
CA GLU A 94 -4.49 7.10 -11.60
C GLU A 94 -3.15 6.49 -12.02
N THR A 95 -2.60 5.61 -11.18
CA THR A 95 -1.35 4.90 -11.51
C THR A 95 -1.51 4.01 -12.74
N ARG A 96 -2.64 3.30 -12.88
CA ARG A 96 -2.93 2.46 -14.04
C ARG A 96 -3.09 3.28 -15.32
N ILE A 97 -3.79 4.41 -15.26
CA ILE A 97 -3.97 5.31 -16.41
C ILE A 97 -2.62 5.87 -16.87
N ALA A 98 -1.78 6.28 -15.94
CA ALA A 98 -0.45 6.82 -16.26
C ALA A 98 0.53 5.74 -16.76
N ASN A 99 0.30 4.47 -16.43
CA ASN A 99 1.20 3.35 -16.77
C ASN A 99 0.39 2.15 -17.29
N PRO A 100 -0.21 2.24 -18.49
CA PRO A 100 -1.19 1.26 -18.98
C PRO A 100 -0.62 -0.14 -19.18
N THR A 101 0.68 -0.26 -19.46
CA THR A 101 1.37 -1.55 -19.72
C THR A 101 2.11 -2.10 -18.50
N ALA A 102 2.17 -1.34 -17.40
CA ALA A 102 2.93 -1.75 -16.23
C ALA A 102 2.24 -2.91 -15.47
N SER A 103 3.07 -3.75 -14.86
CA SER A 103 2.63 -4.72 -13.86
C SER A 103 2.50 -4.01 -12.53
N ILE A 104 1.27 -3.85 -12.03
CA ILE A 104 1.00 -3.17 -10.76
C ILE A 104 0.67 -4.21 -9.69
N THR A 105 1.40 -4.15 -8.60
CA THR A 105 1.19 -4.98 -7.42
C THR A 105 1.10 -4.10 -6.17
N PHE A 106 0.68 -4.67 -5.05
CA PHE A 106 0.35 -3.92 -3.85
C PHE A 106 1.05 -4.52 -2.64
N THR A 107 1.41 -3.69 -1.68
CA THR A 107 1.96 -4.12 -0.38
C THR A 107 1.52 -3.16 0.72
N GLY A 108 1.65 -3.58 1.95
CA GLY A 108 1.34 -2.77 3.12
C GLY A 108 1.47 -3.55 4.39
N HIS A 109 1.54 -2.86 5.52
CA HIS A 109 1.60 -3.44 6.85
C HIS A 109 0.35 -3.06 7.65
N SER A 110 -0.16 -3.95 8.48
CA SER A 110 -1.35 -3.72 9.32
C SER A 110 -2.58 -3.34 8.46
N LEU A 111 -3.25 -2.24 8.74
CA LEU A 111 -4.36 -1.72 7.94
C LEU A 111 -3.96 -1.49 6.48
N GLY A 112 -2.72 -1.05 6.22
CA GLY A 112 -2.17 -0.93 4.87
C GLY A 112 -2.12 -2.26 4.14
N GLY A 113 -1.85 -3.37 4.85
CA GLY A 113 -1.95 -4.73 4.31
C GLY A 113 -3.39 -5.08 3.90
N GLY A 114 -4.38 -4.68 4.70
CA GLY A 114 -5.80 -4.81 4.36
C GLY A 114 -6.16 -4.05 3.09
N LEU A 115 -5.72 -2.80 2.96
CA LEU A 115 -5.90 -1.99 1.75
C LEU A 115 -5.21 -2.63 0.54
N ALA A 116 -3.97 -3.09 0.69
CA ALA A 116 -3.21 -3.76 -0.37
C ALA A 116 -3.93 -5.03 -0.86
N SER A 117 -4.43 -5.85 0.07
CA SER A 117 -5.19 -7.06 -0.26
C SER A 117 -6.48 -6.73 -1.01
N LEU A 118 -7.20 -5.71 -0.57
CA LEU A 118 -8.43 -5.27 -1.23
C LEU A 118 -8.16 -4.75 -2.64
N MET A 119 -7.12 -3.93 -2.83
CA MET A 119 -6.72 -3.44 -4.15
C MET A 119 -6.24 -4.57 -5.07
N ALA A 120 -5.55 -5.57 -4.53
CA ALA A 120 -5.15 -6.75 -5.29
C ALA A 120 -6.35 -7.55 -5.80
N VAL A 121 -7.43 -7.65 -5.02
CA VAL A 121 -8.68 -8.31 -5.45
C VAL A 121 -9.38 -7.52 -6.54
N TYR A 122 -9.48 -6.19 -6.42
CA TYR A 122 -10.19 -5.35 -7.38
C TYR A 122 -9.40 -5.04 -8.65
N PHE A 123 -8.10 -4.83 -8.54
CA PHE A 123 -7.24 -4.34 -9.63
C PHE A 123 -6.09 -5.28 -9.96
N GLY A 124 -5.97 -6.39 -9.25
CA GLY A 124 -4.97 -7.41 -9.51
C GLY A 124 -5.06 -7.93 -10.95
N ALA A 125 -3.94 -8.39 -11.48
CA ALA A 125 -3.86 -8.91 -12.82
C ALA A 125 -4.96 -9.96 -13.07
N PRO A 126 -5.51 -10.05 -14.28
CA PRO A 126 -6.47 -11.09 -14.63
C PRO A 126 -5.89 -12.48 -14.29
N PRO A 127 -6.71 -13.47 -13.99
CA PRO A 127 -6.32 -14.75 -13.34
C PRO A 127 -5.19 -15.55 -14.01
N ARG A 128 -4.71 -15.13 -15.16
CA ARG A 128 -3.59 -15.77 -15.88
C ARG A 128 -2.21 -15.51 -15.26
N HIS A 129 -2.10 -14.56 -14.28
CA HIS A 129 -0.85 -14.21 -13.61
C HIS A 129 -1.01 -14.17 -12.08
N ALA A 130 -1.76 -15.10 -11.54
CA ALA A 130 -2.07 -15.19 -10.11
C ALA A 130 -0.86 -15.44 -9.18
N SER A 131 0.34 -15.63 -9.73
CA SER A 131 1.55 -15.88 -8.93
C SER A 131 2.04 -14.68 -8.12
N GLY A 132 1.71 -13.45 -8.56
CA GLY A 132 2.11 -12.23 -7.84
C GLY A 132 1.21 -11.88 -6.66
N VAL A 133 -0.07 -12.25 -6.73
CA VAL A 133 -1.07 -11.91 -5.70
C VAL A 133 -0.90 -12.78 -4.45
N ARG A 134 -0.45 -14.02 -4.59
CA ARG A 134 -0.24 -14.94 -3.45
C ARG A 134 0.84 -14.47 -2.49
N SER A 135 1.91 -13.84 -2.99
CA SER A 135 2.99 -13.35 -2.13
C SER A 135 2.61 -12.14 -1.29
N LEU A 136 1.62 -11.35 -1.74
CA LEU A 136 1.16 -10.15 -1.03
C LEU A 136 0.29 -10.49 0.19
N ILE A 137 -0.51 -11.55 0.09
CA ILE A 137 -1.37 -12.00 1.18
C ILE A 137 -0.53 -12.63 2.30
N ASP A 138 0.54 -13.34 1.94
CA ASP A 138 1.44 -13.96 2.92
C ASP A 138 2.22 -12.93 3.75
N VAL A 139 2.57 -11.78 3.17
CA VAL A 139 3.25 -10.70 3.91
C VAL A 139 2.31 -9.99 4.89
N SER A 140 1.01 -9.92 4.57
CA SER A 140 0.01 -9.31 5.47
C SER A 140 -0.46 -10.25 6.59
N ALA A 141 -0.31 -11.55 6.39
CA ALA A 141 -0.68 -12.61 7.35
C ALA A 141 0.49 -13.08 8.22
N GLY A 142 1.67 -12.46 8.07
CA GLY A 142 2.89 -12.85 8.77
C GLY A 142 2.74 -12.76 10.28
N ASP A 143 2.85 -13.88 10.89
CA ASP A 143 3.06 -14.24 12.28
C ASP A 143 3.26 -13.08 13.27
N TYR A 144 2.24 -12.89 14.09
CA TYR A 144 2.36 -12.25 15.39
C TYR A 144 2.03 -13.23 16.49
#